data_85df4c305ff712227e6eab2df929e2d8
#
_entry.id   85df4c305ff712227e6eab2df929e2d8
#
_cell.length_a   1.000
_cell.length_b   1.000
_cell.length_c   1.000
_cell.angle_alpha   90.00
_cell.angle_beta   90.00
_cell.angle_gamma   90.00
#
_symmetry.space_group_name_H-M   'P 1'
#
loop_
_entity.id
_entity.type
_entity.pdbx_description
1 polymer ?
#
loop_
_entity_poly.entity_id
_entity_poly.type
_entity_poly.pdbx_seq_one_letter_code
_entity_poly.pdbx_strand_id
1 'polypeptide(L)'
;MSGSNGANASGNSPRPLPLDARDVELTLQPVERATMLPPAAFVDQAVLDWEVDEIFSGWICMGHVSAVAEQGGFLMREIGRTSVFTTKGEDGEVRAFLNTCRHRGSRILTETEGQVRKRIQCPYHAWSYDLEGNLVAAPHMNEVEDFDRSCWGLLEVRSAVVGGLVLIDLSGEAPDPAEHVGHIASFLERYKVPELQRASGTVYHVKANWKGIAENYNECLHCPGVHPELNALSDYRSCLLYTSPSPRD
;
A
#
# COMPACT_ATOMS: atom_id res chain seq x y z
N MET A 1 -32.64 -7.46 -16.38
CA MET A 1 -31.77 -6.45 -17.03
C MET A 1 -30.37 -6.63 -16.46
N SER A 2 -29.45 -7.12 -17.25
CA SER A 2 -28.07 -7.42 -16.87
C SER A 2 -27.32 -6.13 -16.65
N GLY A 3 -27.13 -5.75 -15.39
CA GLY A 3 -26.24 -4.66 -15.01
C GLY A 3 -24.80 -5.14 -15.07
N SER A 4 -24.10 -4.85 -16.16
CA SER A 4 -22.66 -4.98 -16.25
C SER A 4 -22.03 -4.03 -15.23
N ASN A 5 -21.31 -4.60 -14.25
CA ASN A 5 -20.40 -3.85 -13.40
C ASN A 5 -19.30 -3.26 -14.28
N GLY A 6 -19.52 -2.05 -14.77
CA GLY A 6 -18.49 -1.26 -15.42
C GLY A 6 -17.52 -0.74 -14.38
N ALA A 7 -16.45 -1.48 -14.13
CA ALA A 7 -15.21 -0.84 -13.75
C ALA A 7 -14.88 0.11 -14.89
N ASN A 8 -14.73 1.39 -14.60
CA ASN A 8 -14.30 2.39 -15.56
C ASN A 8 -12.87 2.06 -15.99
N ALA A 9 -12.72 1.23 -17.00
CA ALA A 9 -11.54 1.12 -17.82
C ALA A 9 -11.52 2.37 -18.75
N SER A 10 -11.30 3.55 -18.18
CA SER A 10 -10.83 4.69 -18.94
C SER A 10 -9.33 4.43 -19.13
N GLY A 11 -8.93 4.02 -20.32
CA GLY A 11 -7.54 4.03 -20.79
C GLY A 11 -7.00 5.47 -20.68
N ASN A 12 -6.62 5.83 -19.48
CA ASN A 12 -6.15 7.16 -19.15
C ASN A 12 -4.64 7.15 -19.37
N SER A 13 -4.19 7.86 -20.41
CA SER A 13 -2.75 8.16 -20.52
C SER A 13 -2.29 8.80 -19.21
N PRO A 14 -1.08 8.47 -18.68
CA PRO A 14 -0.58 9.04 -17.45
C PRO A 14 -0.73 10.56 -17.46
N ARG A 15 -1.23 11.13 -16.37
CA ARG A 15 -1.36 12.58 -16.28
C ARG A 15 0.04 13.19 -16.27
N PRO A 16 0.24 14.34 -16.94
CA PRO A 16 1.53 15.00 -16.90
C PRO A 16 1.90 15.39 -15.47
N LEU A 17 3.15 15.13 -15.11
CA LEU A 17 3.70 15.51 -13.81
C LEU A 17 3.60 17.05 -13.66
N PRO A 18 3.03 17.58 -12.57
CA PRO A 18 2.86 19.02 -12.36
C PRO A 18 4.16 19.68 -11.84
N LEU A 19 5.28 19.44 -12.53
CA LEU A 19 6.59 20.03 -12.31
C LEU A 19 7.16 20.49 -13.64
N ASP A 20 8.06 21.46 -13.60
CA ASP A 20 8.78 21.87 -14.81
C ASP A 20 9.64 20.69 -15.32
N ALA A 21 9.47 20.33 -16.59
CA ALA A 21 10.17 19.22 -17.19
C ALA A 21 11.71 19.40 -17.16
N ARG A 22 12.18 20.65 -17.24
CA ARG A 22 13.62 20.96 -17.15
C ARG A 22 14.18 20.68 -15.78
N ASP A 23 13.44 20.99 -14.70
CA ASP A 23 13.87 20.69 -13.34
C ASP A 23 13.98 19.18 -13.12
N VAL A 24 13.04 18.41 -13.67
CA VAL A 24 13.07 16.94 -13.63
C VAL A 24 14.25 16.40 -14.44
N GLU A 25 14.52 16.93 -15.65
CA GLU A 25 15.66 16.54 -16.46
C GLU A 25 16.99 16.81 -15.76
N LEU A 26 17.12 17.91 -15.03
CA LEU A 26 18.32 18.24 -14.26
C LEU A 26 18.55 17.26 -13.11
N THR A 27 17.49 16.77 -12.50
CA THR A 27 17.57 15.76 -11.43
C THR A 27 18.02 14.38 -11.97
N LEU A 28 17.65 14.07 -13.21
CA LEU A 28 18.00 12.79 -13.86
C LEU A 28 19.38 12.79 -14.54
N GLN A 29 20.16 13.87 -14.44
CA GLN A 29 21.52 13.92 -14.98
C GLN A 29 22.47 12.97 -14.22
N PRO A 30 23.63 12.60 -14.80
CA PRO A 30 24.70 11.95 -14.05
C PRO A 30 25.01 12.69 -12.75
N VAL A 31 25.39 11.96 -11.71
CA VAL A 31 25.55 12.49 -10.34
C VAL A 31 26.40 13.76 -10.26
N GLU A 32 27.45 13.88 -11.08
CA GLU A 32 28.35 15.04 -11.11
C GLU A 32 27.65 16.33 -11.61
N ARG A 33 26.46 16.24 -12.18
CA ARG A 33 25.70 17.35 -12.74
C ARG A 33 24.25 17.39 -12.32
N ALA A 34 23.80 16.34 -11.64
CA ALA A 34 22.44 16.26 -11.16
C ALA A 34 22.15 17.34 -10.12
N THR A 35 20.93 17.84 -10.12
CA THR A 35 20.39 18.73 -9.09
C THR A 35 19.39 18.00 -8.22
N MET A 36 19.09 18.56 -7.06
CA MET A 36 17.99 18.08 -6.24
C MET A 36 16.67 18.30 -6.94
N LEU A 37 15.65 17.53 -6.55
CA LEU A 37 14.26 17.82 -6.91
C LEU A 37 13.91 19.26 -6.52
N PRO A 38 13.11 19.97 -7.34
CA PRO A 38 12.69 21.33 -7.02
C PRO A 38 11.86 21.34 -5.73
N PRO A 39 11.88 22.44 -4.94
CA PRO A 39 11.10 22.53 -3.71
C PRO A 39 9.61 22.23 -3.89
N ALA A 40 9.03 22.56 -5.05
CA ALA A 40 7.64 22.24 -5.39
C ALA A 40 7.33 20.74 -5.29
N ALA A 41 8.30 19.87 -5.59
CA ALA A 41 8.15 18.41 -5.45
C ALA A 41 7.81 17.98 -4.01
N PHE A 42 8.17 18.77 -3.01
CA PHE A 42 7.97 18.43 -1.60
C PHE A 42 6.81 19.18 -0.95
N VAL A 43 6.42 20.35 -1.47
CA VAL A 43 5.45 21.23 -0.81
C VAL A 43 4.20 21.52 -1.61
N ASP A 44 4.19 21.24 -2.93
CA ASP A 44 3.04 21.51 -3.77
C ASP A 44 2.00 20.39 -3.63
N GLN A 45 0.76 20.77 -3.30
CA GLN A 45 -0.35 19.83 -3.16
C GLN A 45 -0.70 19.16 -4.49
N ALA A 46 -0.55 19.84 -5.63
CA ALA A 46 -0.83 19.27 -6.94
C ALA A 46 0.14 18.12 -7.27
N VAL A 47 1.40 18.21 -6.83
CA VAL A 47 2.39 17.13 -6.96
C VAL A 47 1.99 15.94 -6.10
N LEU A 48 1.62 16.17 -4.84
CA LEU A 48 1.17 15.10 -3.95
C LEU A 48 -0.10 14.40 -4.48
N ASP A 49 -1.06 15.18 -4.98
CA ASP A 49 -2.28 14.62 -5.58
C ASP A 49 -1.97 13.78 -6.82
N TRP A 50 -1.02 14.21 -7.63
CA TRP A 50 -0.53 13.46 -8.77
C TRP A 50 0.16 12.15 -8.32
N GLU A 51 1.02 12.20 -7.31
CA GLU A 51 1.71 11.03 -6.77
C GLU A 51 0.71 9.98 -6.21
N VAL A 52 -0.33 10.44 -5.53
CA VAL A 52 -1.38 9.56 -5.01
C VAL A 52 -2.11 8.84 -6.15
N ASP A 53 -2.38 9.53 -7.23
CA ASP A 53 -3.17 8.98 -8.33
C ASP A 53 -2.32 8.16 -9.33
N GLU A 54 -1.03 8.50 -9.52
CA GLU A 54 -0.18 7.87 -10.54
C GLU A 54 0.86 6.89 -9.94
N ILE A 55 1.40 7.19 -8.75
CA ILE A 55 2.43 6.35 -8.11
C ILE A 55 1.79 5.38 -7.11
N PHE A 56 0.93 5.89 -6.22
CA PHE A 56 0.33 5.09 -5.15
C PHE A 56 -0.96 4.37 -5.57
N SER A 57 -1.29 4.36 -6.85
CA SER A 57 -2.38 3.56 -7.39
C SER A 57 -1.97 2.14 -7.78
N GLY A 58 -0.70 1.91 -8.15
CA GLY A 58 -0.16 0.60 -8.51
C GLY A 58 0.13 -0.30 -7.30
N TRP A 59 1.10 -1.20 -7.43
CA TRP A 59 1.45 -2.12 -6.35
C TRP A 59 1.99 -1.40 -5.12
N ILE A 60 1.34 -1.59 -3.98
CA ILE A 60 1.72 -1.05 -2.68
C ILE A 60 1.83 -2.17 -1.66
N CYS A 61 2.88 -2.15 -0.84
CA CYS A 61 3.07 -3.09 0.24
C CYS A 61 2.19 -2.70 1.45
N MET A 62 1.26 -3.57 1.81
CA MET A 62 0.41 -3.45 3.00
C MET A 62 1.15 -3.84 4.27
N GLY A 63 2.12 -4.75 4.16
CA GLY A 63 2.89 -5.26 5.29
C GLY A 63 3.37 -6.69 5.06
N HIS A 64 3.86 -7.30 6.11
CA HIS A 64 4.36 -8.67 6.08
C HIS A 64 3.23 -9.70 6.27
N VAL A 65 3.32 -10.84 5.61
CA VAL A 65 2.31 -11.91 5.62
C VAL A 65 2.02 -12.47 7.02
N SER A 66 2.98 -12.36 7.97
CA SER A 66 2.77 -12.80 9.35
C SER A 66 1.62 -12.07 10.07
N ALA A 67 1.28 -10.86 9.65
CA ALA A 67 0.15 -10.11 10.22
C ALA A 67 -1.22 -10.67 9.79
N VAL A 68 -1.25 -11.44 8.71
CA VAL A 68 -2.42 -12.16 8.20
C VAL A 68 -2.18 -13.67 8.16
N ALA A 69 -1.31 -14.20 9.06
CA ALA A 69 -0.96 -15.63 9.09
C ALA A 69 -2.17 -16.51 9.43
N GLU A 70 -2.99 -16.05 10.36
CA GLU A 70 -4.17 -16.77 10.83
C GLU A 70 -5.41 -16.36 10.04
N GLN A 71 -6.38 -17.28 9.93
CA GLN A 71 -7.69 -16.99 9.35
C GLN A 71 -8.34 -15.78 10.02
N GLY A 72 -8.78 -14.82 9.22
CA GLY A 72 -9.38 -13.56 9.68
C GLY A 72 -8.37 -12.53 10.22
N GLY A 73 -7.07 -12.84 10.18
CA GLY A 73 -6.05 -11.81 10.38
C GLY A 73 -6.18 -10.72 9.32
N PHE A 74 -6.03 -9.45 9.70
CA PHE A 74 -6.18 -8.35 8.76
C PHE A 74 -5.12 -7.27 8.94
N LEU A 75 -4.81 -6.60 7.82
CA LEU A 75 -4.07 -5.34 7.76
C LEU A 75 -4.94 -4.28 7.12
N MET A 76 -5.07 -3.11 7.73
CA MET A 76 -5.77 -1.95 7.17
C MET A 76 -4.79 -0.79 6.99
N ARG A 77 -4.87 -0.13 5.84
CA ARG A 77 -4.05 1.04 5.51
C ARG A 77 -4.88 2.12 4.83
N GLU A 78 -4.49 3.36 5.07
CA GLU A 78 -4.93 4.52 4.32
C GLU A 78 -3.90 4.81 3.23
N ILE A 79 -4.32 4.83 1.98
CA ILE A 79 -3.48 5.12 0.83
C ILE A 79 -4.09 6.31 0.11
N GLY A 80 -3.48 7.47 0.28
CA GLY A 80 -4.07 8.71 -0.17
C GLY A 80 -5.45 8.93 0.47
N ARG A 81 -6.50 8.91 -0.35
CA ARG A 81 -7.90 9.07 0.08
C ARG A 81 -8.65 7.74 0.22
N THR A 82 -7.98 6.63 -0.01
CA THR A 82 -8.59 5.30 -0.06
C THR A 82 -8.20 4.47 1.15
N SER A 83 -9.19 3.95 1.87
CA SER A 83 -8.98 2.99 2.94
C SER A 83 -9.15 1.57 2.40
N VAL A 84 -8.15 0.72 2.61
CA VAL A 84 -8.11 -0.67 2.15
C VAL A 84 -7.73 -1.58 3.30
N PHE A 85 -8.30 -2.76 3.33
CA PHE A 85 -7.81 -3.81 4.22
C PHE A 85 -7.59 -5.12 3.45
N THR A 86 -6.66 -5.91 3.97
CA THR A 86 -6.41 -7.29 3.52
C THR A 86 -6.81 -8.25 4.62
N THR A 87 -7.33 -9.41 4.28
CA THR A 87 -7.67 -10.46 5.23
C THR A 87 -7.40 -11.84 4.65
N LYS A 88 -7.13 -12.83 5.53
CA LYS A 88 -7.00 -14.23 5.13
C LYS A 88 -8.34 -14.93 5.24
N GLY A 89 -8.79 -15.50 4.13
CA GLY A 89 -10.03 -16.26 4.02
C GLY A 89 -9.99 -17.64 4.70
N GLU A 90 -11.12 -18.33 4.71
CA GLU A 90 -11.22 -19.71 5.20
C GLU A 90 -10.46 -20.69 4.28
N ASP A 91 -10.33 -20.35 3.01
CA ASP A 91 -9.57 -21.09 2.00
C ASP A 91 -8.04 -20.89 2.10
N GLY A 92 -7.59 -20.00 3.01
CA GLY A 92 -6.19 -19.69 3.22
C GLY A 92 -5.64 -18.59 2.32
N GLU A 93 -6.43 -18.08 1.36
CA GLU A 93 -6.03 -17.02 0.45
C GLU A 93 -6.13 -15.63 1.12
N VAL A 94 -5.18 -14.75 0.78
CA VAL A 94 -5.19 -13.35 1.22
C VAL A 94 -5.88 -12.50 0.16
N ARG A 95 -6.95 -11.82 0.54
CA ARG A 95 -7.71 -10.92 -0.31
C ARG A 95 -7.69 -9.50 0.24
N ALA A 96 -7.86 -8.54 -0.65
CA ALA A 96 -7.98 -7.14 -0.29
C ALA A 96 -9.35 -6.57 -0.68
N PHE A 97 -9.84 -5.65 0.14
CA PHE A 97 -11.13 -4.99 -0.08
C PHE A 97 -11.04 -3.51 0.25
N LEU A 98 -11.85 -2.71 -0.44
CA LEU A 98 -12.11 -1.35 0.03
C LEU A 98 -12.75 -1.39 1.41
N ASN A 99 -12.23 -0.63 2.35
CA ASN A 99 -12.71 -0.57 3.73
C ASN A 99 -14.02 0.24 3.85
N THR A 100 -14.97 -0.08 3.00
CA THR A 100 -16.20 0.71 2.81
C THR A 100 -17.42 -0.22 2.74
N CYS A 101 -18.34 -0.05 3.66
CA CYS A 101 -19.58 -0.83 3.70
C CYS A 101 -20.49 -0.50 2.49
N ARG A 102 -20.94 -1.51 1.80
CA ARG A 102 -21.80 -1.39 0.61
C ARG A 102 -23.18 -0.80 0.89
N HIS A 103 -23.58 -0.74 2.16
CA HIS A 103 -24.88 -0.14 2.54
C HIS A 103 -24.87 1.39 2.38
N ARG A 104 -24.01 2.09 3.13
CA ARG A 104 -23.97 3.57 3.16
C ARG A 104 -22.54 4.13 3.29
N GLY A 105 -21.54 3.43 2.78
CA GLY A 105 -20.18 3.94 2.70
C GLY A 105 -19.45 4.10 4.05
N SER A 106 -19.98 3.51 5.14
CA SER A 106 -19.30 3.58 6.43
C SER A 106 -18.02 2.75 6.41
N ARG A 107 -16.97 3.27 7.04
CA ARG A 107 -15.75 2.51 7.33
C ARG A 107 -16.09 1.28 8.17
N ILE A 108 -15.50 0.14 7.83
CA ILE A 108 -15.80 -1.15 8.48
C ILE A 108 -14.78 -1.44 9.58
N LEU A 109 -13.48 -1.42 9.25
CA LEU A 109 -12.38 -1.64 10.17
C LEU A 109 -11.72 -0.30 10.52
N THR A 110 -11.44 -0.09 11.81
CA THR A 110 -10.82 1.13 12.35
C THR A 110 -9.39 0.92 12.82
N GLU A 111 -9.07 -0.30 13.22
CA GLU A 111 -7.73 -0.67 13.64
C GLU A 111 -6.83 -0.96 12.44
N THR A 112 -5.55 -0.63 12.55
CA THR A 112 -4.58 -0.82 11.46
C THR A 112 -4.22 -2.28 11.21
N GLU A 113 -4.40 -3.14 12.21
CA GLU A 113 -4.20 -4.59 12.16
C GLU A 113 -4.98 -5.26 13.27
N GLY A 114 -5.29 -6.53 13.11
CA GLY A 114 -6.01 -7.29 14.12
C GLY A 114 -6.53 -8.61 13.55
N GLN A 115 -7.52 -9.15 14.22
CA GLN A 115 -8.15 -10.39 13.81
C GLN A 115 -9.67 -10.31 13.97
N VAL A 116 -10.40 -10.65 12.93
CA VAL A 116 -11.82 -10.93 12.97
C VAL A 116 -12.04 -12.43 13.01
N ARG A 117 -13.06 -12.90 13.73
CA ARG A 117 -13.24 -14.36 13.89
C ARG A 117 -13.74 -15.03 12.61
N LYS A 118 -14.97 -14.74 12.22
CA LYS A 118 -15.64 -15.38 11.08
C LYS A 118 -16.34 -14.39 10.16
N ARG A 119 -16.55 -13.15 10.61
CA ARG A 119 -17.31 -12.14 9.89
C ARG A 119 -16.73 -10.77 10.14
N ILE A 120 -16.76 -9.98 9.11
CA ILE A 120 -16.40 -8.57 9.10
C ILE A 120 -17.71 -7.80 9.22
N GLN A 121 -17.99 -7.18 10.37
CA GLN A 121 -19.25 -6.51 10.64
C GLN A 121 -19.08 -4.99 10.59
N CYS A 122 -19.93 -4.35 9.78
CA CYS A 122 -20.03 -2.90 9.75
C CYS A 122 -20.58 -2.37 11.09
N PRO A 123 -19.87 -1.43 11.75
CA PRO A 123 -20.30 -0.91 13.06
C PRO A 123 -21.55 -0.04 12.98
N TYR A 124 -21.97 0.39 11.78
CA TYR A 124 -23.09 1.32 11.63
C TYR A 124 -24.46 0.61 11.66
N HIS A 125 -24.70 -0.37 10.76
CA HIS A 125 -25.99 -1.06 10.67
C HIS A 125 -25.86 -2.59 10.68
N ALA A 126 -24.73 -3.11 11.17
CA ALA A 126 -24.47 -4.53 11.34
C ALA A 126 -24.53 -5.38 10.04
N TRP A 127 -24.42 -4.74 8.86
CA TRP A 127 -24.15 -5.50 7.65
C TRP A 127 -22.88 -6.30 7.85
N SER A 128 -22.93 -7.60 7.57
CA SER A 128 -21.82 -8.49 7.87
C SER A 128 -21.40 -9.24 6.62
N TYR A 129 -20.11 -9.33 6.44
CA TYR A 129 -19.47 -10.00 5.32
C TYR A 129 -18.66 -11.19 5.85
N ASP A 130 -18.55 -12.25 5.05
CA ASP A 130 -17.57 -13.30 5.33
C ASP A 130 -16.13 -12.82 5.04
N LEU A 131 -15.16 -13.72 5.20
CA LEU A 131 -13.74 -13.38 4.96
C LEU A 131 -13.40 -13.32 3.47
N GLU A 132 -14.27 -13.86 2.63
CA GLU A 132 -14.19 -13.79 1.17
C GLU A 132 -14.89 -12.54 0.60
N GLY A 133 -15.48 -11.70 1.47
CA GLY A 133 -16.12 -10.44 1.10
C GLY A 133 -17.58 -10.55 0.73
N ASN A 134 -18.20 -11.73 0.77
CA ASN A 134 -19.63 -11.88 0.45
C ASN A 134 -20.52 -11.32 1.57
N LEU A 135 -21.64 -10.69 1.21
CA LEU A 135 -22.62 -10.23 2.18
C LEU A 135 -23.41 -11.42 2.76
N VAL A 136 -23.17 -11.74 4.04
CA VAL A 136 -23.83 -12.87 4.72
C VAL A 136 -24.99 -12.46 5.61
N ALA A 137 -25.02 -11.21 6.10
CA ALA A 137 -26.15 -10.68 6.87
C ALA A 137 -26.41 -9.22 6.54
N ALA A 138 -27.66 -8.88 6.30
CA ALA A 138 -28.15 -7.53 6.03
C ALA A 138 -29.45 -7.31 6.82
N PRO A 139 -29.39 -6.84 8.08
CA PRO A 139 -30.58 -6.58 8.89
C PRO A 139 -31.55 -5.65 8.18
N HIS A 140 -32.86 -5.92 8.35
CA HIS A 140 -33.96 -5.16 7.77
C HIS A 140 -34.08 -5.17 6.23
N MET A 141 -33.28 -5.99 5.54
CA MET A 141 -33.37 -6.12 4.08
C MET A 141 -34.23 -7.29 3.60
N ASN A 142 -34.76 -8.12 4.53
CA ASN A 142 -35.56 -9.28 4.16
C ASN A 142 -36.95 -8.91 3.57
N GLU A 143 -37.41 -7.67 3.83
CA GLU A 143 -38.69 -7.15 3.34
C GLU A 143 -38.55 -6.34 2.05
N VAL A 144 -37.33 -6.19 1.55
CA VAL A 144 -37.04 -5.45 0.32
C VAL A 144 -37.16 -6.40 -0.87
N GLU A 145 -38.09 -6.08 -1.77
CA GLU A 145 -38.31 -6.83 -3.01
C GLU A 145 -37.01 -6.82 -3.85
N ASP A 146 -36.69 -7.95 -4.47
CA ASP A 146 -35.55 -8.13 -5.35
C ASP A 146 -34.16 -7.84 -4.72
N PHE A 147 -34.05 -7.87 -3.39
CA PHE A 147 -32.77 -7.73 -2.71
C PHE A 147 -31.93 -9.01 -2.82
N ASP A 148 -31.02 -9.03 -3.79
CA ASP A 148 -30.05 -10.11 -3.97
C ASP A 148 -28.75 -9.80 -3.24
N ARG A 149 -28.46 -10.52 -2.14
CA ARG A 149 -27.24 -10.35 -1.34
C ARG A 149 -25.95 -10.57 -2.14
N SER A 150 -25.99 -11.41 -3.17
CA SER A 150 -24.80 -11.68 -3.99
C SER A 150 -24.27 -10.44 -4.72
N CYS A 151 -25.11 -9.44 -4.94
CA CYS A 151 -24.74 -8.17 -5.56
C CYS A 151 -24.11 -7.15 -4.59
N TRP A 152 -24.05 -7.47 -3.29
CA TRP A 152 -23.66 -6.51 -2.26
C TRP A 152 -22.41 -6.93 -1.47
N GLY A 153 -21.59 -7.80 -2.04
CA GLY A 153 -20.28 -8.12 -1.50
C GLY A 153 -19.36 -6.89 -1.42
N LEU A 154 -18.31 -6.97 -0.63
CA LEU A 154 -17.28 -5.95 -0.56
C LEU A 154 -16.64 -5.74 -1.95
N LEU A 155 -16.15 -4.54 -2.19
CA LEU A 155 -15.42 -4.24 -3.42
C LEU A 155 -13.99 -4.76 -3.27
N GLU A 156 -13.67 -5.75 -4.06
CA GLU A 156 -12.35 -6.37 -4.07
C GLU A 156 -11.32 -5.43 -4.69
N VAL A 157 -10.13 -5.44 -4.11
CA VAL A 157 -8.93 -4.78 -4.61
C VAL A 157 -7.95 -5.87 -5.00
N ARG A 158 -7.33 -5.74 -6.17
CA ARG A 158 -6.35 -6.71 -6.63
C ARG A 158 -5.22 -6.85 -5.59
N SER A 159 -4.90 -8.09 -5.21
CA SER A 159 -3.89 -8.36 -4.19
C SER A 159 -3.00 -9.53 -4.56
N ALA A 160 -1.80 -9.57 -3.99
CA ALA A 160 -0.84 -10.65 -4.17
C ALA A 160 0.03 -10.81 -2.93
N VAL A 161 0.56 -12.02 -2.73
CA VAL A 161 1.60 -12.28 -1.74
C VAL A 161 2.87 -12.69 -2.48
N VAL A 162 3.91 -11.88 -2.37
CA VAL A 162 5.19 -12.12 -3.04
C VAL A 162 6.32 -12.03 -2.01
N GLY A 163 7.09 -13.09 -1.86
CA GLY A 163 8.26 -13.11 -0.96
C GLY A 163 7.95 -12.76 0.50
N GLY A 164 6.75 -13.07 0.98
CA GLY A 164 6.31 -12.74 2.34
C GLY A 164 5.71 -11.33 2.50
N LEU A 165 5.62 -10.56 1.43
CA LEU A 165 4.99 -9.24 1.43
C LEU A 165 3.56 -9.34 0.86
N VAL A 166 2.62 -8.70 1.53
CA VAL A 166 1.25 -8.54 1.06
C VAL A 166 1.17 -7.25 0.25
N LEU A 167 0.86 -7.38 -1.03
CA LEU A 167 0.78 -6.28 -1.99
C LEU A 167 -0.68 -6.08 -2.41
N ILE A 168 -1.03 -4.82 -2.70
CA ILE A 168 -2.31 -4.46 -3.33
C ILE A 168 -2.07 -3.56 -4.53
N ASP A 169 -2.98 -3.60 -5.48
CA ASP A 169 -3.01 -2.73 -6.66
C ASP A 169 -4.38 -2.05 -6.75
N LEU A 170 -4.39 -0.73 -6.49
CA LEU A 170 -5.61 0.09 -6.53
C LEU A 170 -6.06 0.39 -7.94
N SER A 171 -5.14 0.42 -8.90
CA SER A 171 -5.47 0.67 -10.31
C SER A 171 -6.16 -0.52 -10.97
N GLY A 172 -5.84 -1.73 -10.50
CA GLY A 172 -6.23 -2.99 -11.15
C GLY A 172 -5.46 -3.28 -12.45
N GLU A 173 -4.58 -2.38 -12.89
CA GLU A 173 -3.88 -2.42 -14.18
C GLU A 173 -2.35 -2.60 -14.04
N ALA A 174 -1.83 -2.64 -12.80
CA ALA A 174 -0.41 -2.83 -12.57
C ALA A 174 0.09 -4.16 -13.18
N PRO A 175 1.36 -4.25 -13.63
CA PRO A 175 1.92 -5.47 -14.21
C PRO A 175 1.85 -6.66 -13.25
N ASP A 176 2.30 -7.82 -13.70
CA ASP A 176 2.39 -9.00 -12.83
C ASP A 176 3.20 -8.66 -11.55
N PRO A 177 2.71 -9.01 -10.35
CA PRO A 177 3.38 -8.66 -9.10
C PRO A 177 4.79 -9.25 -8.98
N ALA A 178 5.05 -10.41 -9.59
CA ALA A 178 6.39 -10.99 -9.59
C ALA A 178 7.35 -10.20 -10.51
N GLU A 179 6.86 -9.70 -11.65
CA GLU A 179 7.62 -8.79 -12.50
C GLU A 179 7.91 -7.46 -11.80
N HIS A 180 6.92 -6.92 -11.10
CA HIS A 180 7.05 -5.66 -10.35
C HIS A 180 8.11 -5.77 -9.25
N VAL A 181 8.08 -6.84 -8.46
CA VAL A 181 9.08 -7.12 -7.41
C VAL A 181 10.45 -7.44 -8.03
N GLY A 182 10.47 -8.08 -9.21
CA GLY A 182 11.66 -8.31 -10.02
C GLY A 182 12.79 -8.97 -9.22
N HIS A 183 14.00 -8.42 -9.35
CA HIS A 183 15.19 -8.96 -8.68
C HIS A 183 15.12 -8.92 -7.14
N ILE A 184 14.29 -8.08 -6.55
CA ILE A 184 14.10 -8.01 -5.09
C ILE A 184 13.57 -9.35 -4.57
N ALA A 185 12.80 -10.11 -5.35
CA ALA A 185 12.30 -11.43 -4.98
C ALA A 185 13.43 -12.37 -4.53
N SER A 186 14.57 -12.36 -5.21
CA SER A 186 15.74 -13.18 -4.85
C SER A 186 16.35 -12.79 -3.51
N PHE A 187 16.32 -11.51 -3.13
CA PHE A 187 16.73 -11.04 -1.80
C PHE A 187 15.76 -11.47 -0.73
N LEU A 188 14.45 -11.33 -0.98
CA LEU A 188 13.41 -11.77 -0.05
C LEU A 188 13.55 -13.26 0.26
N GLU A 189 13.84 -14.07 -0.75
CA GLU A 189 14.06 -15.51 -0.64
C GLU A 189 15.37 -15.82 0.13
N ARG A 190 16.48 -15.16 -0.24
CA ARG A 190 17.79 -15.32 0.39
C ARG A 190 17.74 -15.04 1.89
N TYR A 191 17.01 -14.01 2.31
CA TYR A 191 16.84 -13.64 3.71
C TYR A 191 15.67 -14.36 4.38
N LYS A 192 15.01 -15.29 3.69
CA LYS A 192 13.86 -16.06 4.19
C LYS A 192 12.76 -15.15 4.74
N VAL A 193 12.51 -14.05 4.07
CA VAL A 193 11.54 -13.06 4.53
C VAL A 193 10.18 -13.67 4.84
N PRO A 194 9.62 -14.64 4.06
CA PRO A 194 8.34 -15.26 4.38
C PRO A 194 8.29 -15.96 5.75
N GLU A 195 9.44 -16.40 6.30
CA GLU A 195 9.55 -17.10 7.57
C GLU A 195 9.73 -16.13 8.76
N LEU A 196 9.98 -14.85 8.50
CA LEU A 196 10.18 -13.84 9.53
C LEU A 196 8.89 -13.53 10.28
N GLN A 197 9.06 -13.06 11.51
CA GLN A 197 7.97 -12.56 12.33
C GLN A 197 8.33 -11.18 12.87
N ARG A 198 7.32 -10.31 12.98
CA ARG A 198 7.53 -8.99 13.56
C ARG A 198 7.75 -9.10 15.06
N ALA A 199 8.95 -8.76 15.51
CA ALA A 199 9.31 -8.76 16.94
C ALA A 199 8.76 -7.52 17.67
N SER A 200 8.83 -6.35 17.01
CA SER A 200 8.35 -5.07 17.54
C SER A 200 8.04 -4.10 16.41
N GLY A 201 7.44 -2.98 16.73
CA GLY A 201 7.19 -1.90 15.78
C GLY A 201 6.94 -0.58 16.49
N THR A 202 7.44 0.51 15.91
CA THR A 202 7.17 1.87 16.37
C THR A 202 6.60 2.67 15.21
N VAL A 203 5.54 3.41 15.48
CA VAL A 203 4.91 4.29 14.49
C VAL A 203 5.29 5.73 14.82
N TYR A 204 5.85 6.42 13.84
CA TYR A 204 6.17 7.84 13.94
C TYR A 204 5.22 8.64 13.05
N HIS A 205 4.60 9.68 13.61
CA HIS A 205 3.84 10.66 12.85
C HIS A 205 4.73 11.86 12.52
N VAL A 206 5.20 11.90 11.28
CA VAL A 206 6.13 12.93 10.81
C VAL A 206 5.39 13.93 9.91
N LYS A 207 5.52 15.22 10.20
CA LYS A 207 4.96 16.30 9.36
C LYS A 207 5.94 16.63 8.22
N ALA A 208 6.12 15.68 7.32
CA ALA A 208 7.01 15.81 6.17
C ALA A 208 6.43 15.10 4.95
N ASN A 209 6.90 15.47 3.76
CA ASN A 209 6.61 14.73 2.54
C ASN A 209 7.28 13.35 2.59
N TRP A 210 6.62 12.33 2.06
CA TRP A 210 7.11 10.95 2.04
C TRP A 210 8.48 10.79 1.36
N LYS A 211 8.76 11.61 0.32
CA LYS A 211 10.05 11.59 -0.38
C LYS A 211 11.22 11.92 0.55
N GLY A 212 11.03 12.89 1.47
CA GLY A 212 12.06 13.20 2.45
C GLY A 212 12.37 12.02 3.38
N ILE A 213 11.38 11.20 3.71
CA ILE A 213 11.58 9.97 4.48
C ILE A 213 12.29 8.91 3.63
N ALA A 214 11.85 8.74 2.36
CA ALA A 214 12.48 7.80 1.45
C ALA A 214 13.96 8.16 1.17
N GLU A 215 14.26 9.42 0.95
CA GLU A 215 15.63 9.91 0.76
C GLU A 215 16.49 9.67 2.00
N ASN A 216 15.97 9.95 3.20
CA ASN A 216 16.68 9.69 4.45
C ASN A 216 16.99 8.19 4.65
N TYR A 217 16.13 7.30 4.14
CA TYR A 217 16.36 5.86 4.19
C TYR A 217 17.37 5.37 3.14
N ASN A 218 17.57 6.12 2.07
CA ASN A 218 18.46 5.75 0.96
C ASN A 218 19.91 6.26 1.13
N GLU A 219 20.24 6.89 2.25
CA GLU A 219 21.59 7.36 2.54
C GLU A 219 21.92 7.15 4.03
N CYS A 220 23.20 7.09 4.36
CA CYS A 220 23.71 6.99 5.72
C CYS A 220 24.67 8.15 6.11
N LEU A 221 24.70 9.23 5.34
CA LEU A 221 25.59 10.37 5.61
C LEU A 221 25.27 11.03 6.96
N HIS A 222 24.01 10.99 7.37
CA HIS A 222 23.55 11.48 8.67
C HIS A 222 23.92 10.55 9.85
N CYS A 223 24.25 9.26 9.59
CA CYS A 223 24.45 8.26 10.64
C CYS A 223 25.53 8.66 11.65
N PRO A 224 26.70 9.19 11.27
CA PRO A 224 27.71 9.57 12.26
C PRO A 224 27.25 10.64 13.25
N GLY A 225 26.40 11.55 12.81
CA GLY A 225 25.91 12.66 13.63
C GLY A 225 24.60 12.36 14.39
N VAL A 226 23.72 11.58 13.79
CA VAL A 226 22.36 11.32 14.31
C VAL A 226 22.25 9.99 15.02
N HIS A 227 22.98 8.98 14.55
CA HIS A 227 22.93 7.61 15.05
C HIS A 227 24.33 7.06 15.40
N PRO A 228 25.08 7.67 16.35
CA PRO A 228 26.46 7.30 16.64
C PRO A 228 26.60 5.84 17.09
N GLU A 229 25.61 5.29 17.81
CA GLU A 229 25.63 3.89 18.22
C GLU A 229 25.48 2.94 17.02
N LEU A 230 24.60 3.27 16.08
CA LEU A 230 24.45 2.51 14.84
C LEU A 230 25.72 2.58 14.00
N ASN A 231 26.31 3.78 13.89
CA ASN A 231 27.55 4.01 13.16
C ASN A 231 28.75 3.25 13.76
N ALA A 232 28.72 3.00 15.09
CA ALA A 232 29.75 2.18 15.75
C ALA A 232 29.63 0.67 15.41
N LEU A 233 28.43 0.21 15.05
CA LEU A 233 28.17 -1.18 14.70
C LEU A 233 28.29 -1.43 13.18
N SER A 234 28.00 -0.45 12.38
CA SER A 234 27.96 -0.55 10.92
C SER A 234 28.64 0.68 10.31
N ASP A 235 29.70 0.46 9.54
CA ASP A 235 30.37 1.55 8.82
C ASP A 235 29.39 2.13 7.78
N TYR A 236 28.99 3.38 7.96
CA TYR A 236 28.07 4.07 7.06
C TYR A 236 28.61 4.14 5.61
N ARG A 237 29.92 4.04 5.41
CA ARG A 237 30.57 4.03 4.08
C ARG A 237 30.43 2.69 3.37
N SER A 238 30.09 1.62 4.07
CA SER A 238 29.89 0.28 3.50
C SER A 238 28.43 -0.04 3.24
N CYS A 239 27.52 0.91 3.45
CA CYS A 239 26.09 0.73 3.19
C CYS A 239 25.87 0.47 1.69
N LEU A 240 25.13 -0.57 1.36
CA LEU A 240 24.79 -0.93 -0.03
C LEU A 240 24.02 0.19 -0.77
N LEU A 241 23.37 1.07 -0.02
CA LEU A 241 22.68 2.25 -0.55
C LEU A 241 23.67 3.31 -1.07
N TYR A 242 24.93 3.23 -0.65
CA TYR A 242 26.00 4.10 -1.13
C TYR A 242 26.42 3.85 -2.58
N THR A 243 26.00 2.73 -3.16
CA THR A 243 26.31 2.42 -4.56
C THR A 243 25.34 3.08 -5.55
N SER A 244 24.28 3.68 -5.05
CA SER A 244 23.40 4.52 -5.85
C SER A 244 23.81 5.97 -5.64
N PRO A 245 24.45 6.62 -6.62
CA PRO A 245 24.86 8.02 -6.48
C PRO A 245 23.62 8.88 -6.23
N SER A 246 23.64 9.59 -5.10
CA SER A 246 22.67 10.63 -4.80
C SER A 246 23.17 11.95 -5.35
N PRO A 247 22.31 12.79 -5.95
CA PRO A 247 22.70 14.14 -6.35
C PRO A 247 23.22 15.04 -5.21
N ARG A 248 23.18 14.54 -3.97
CA ARG A 248 23.63 15.26 -2.76
C ARG A 248 25.01 14.82 -2.27
N ASP A 249 25.51 13.71 -2.78
CA ASP A 249 26.82 13.16 -2.44
C ASP A 249 27.86 13.65 -3.46
#